data_f612a148864cecad202b41167a4f79f3
#
_entry.id   f612a148864cecad202b41167a4f79f3
#
_cell.length_a   1.000
_cell.length_b   1.000
_cell.length_c   1.000
_cell.angle_alpha   90.00
_cell.angle_beta   90.00
_cell.angle_gamma   90.00
#
_symmetry.space_group_name_H-M   'P 1'
#
loop_
_entity.id
_entity.type
_entity.pdbx_description
1 polymer ?
#
loop_
_entity_poly.entity_id
_entity_poly.type
_entity_poly.pdbx_seq_one_letter_code
_entity_poly.pdbx_strand_id
1 'polypeptide(L)'
;MSAVIFALLLVATALGLERYSTVHSLDDVQGRLEVEDHLVEAGEPAVIHLVVRNSGPRWKMFLAAKLHLNKEFLPCAEHHITQDQTGWGHTVRFTTWLRPGQEADFSTALRLERRGRYVLEPMQVIGGDFLGLVEQSRTERGFHELIVPPRECALPELEEMLGGFLGELSVNRYVYEDPILTAGYRPYTSGDPMRSIAWKQSVRGQGLMVKKWDYTTEPRAVVLVHADTKDYDHPEPAELCYSMARTVCRRLEERAVSYRFAANAAFDLLLNAALSGEEWRKPLETPQGYGPEHYRKVLEILGRATGQTVLSCARFCAEYYHPQEQVSCIVVTTEPEEAVRAAVRPLPGIPLLVLTPEMAAETAQTGEAGA
;
A
#
# COMPACT_ATOMS: atom_id res chain seq x y z
N MET A 1 -70.47 -2.32 23.44
CA MET A 1 -69.93 -3.62 23.00
C MET A 1 -69.31 -3.50 21.61
N SER A 2 -70.00 -3.03 20.54
CA SER A 2 -69.46 -2.93 19.17
C SER A 2 -68.22 -2.03 19.05
N ALA A 3 -68.14 -0.90 19.71
CA ALA A 3 -67.01 0.01 19.68
C ALA A 3 -65.74 -0.60 20.30
N VAL A 4 -65.89 -1.38 21.38
CA VAL A 4 -64.75 -2.07 22.03
C VAL A 4 -64.22 -3.22 21.14
N ILE A 5 -65.13 -3.96 20.49
CA ILE A 5 -64.73 -5.00 19.54
C ILE A 5 -64.02 -4.39 18.32
N PHE A 6 -64.53 -3.28 17.80
CA PHE A 6 -63.90 -2.56 16.71
C PHE A 6 -62.49 -2.03 17.09
N ALA A 7 -62.34 -1.44 18.27
CA ALA A 7 -61.05 -1.00 18.78
C ALA A 7 -60.06 -2.15 18.95
N LEU A 8 -60.49 -3.28 19.49
CA LEU A 8 -59.66 -4.48 19.64
C LEU A 8 -59.24 -5.04 18.27
N LEU A 9 -60.12 -5.06 17.28
CA LEU A 9 -59.82 -5.54 15.96
C LEU A 9 -58.83 -4.61 15.23
N LEU A 10 -58.97 -3.29 15.43
CA LEU A 10 -58.04 -2.30 14.93
C LEU A 10 -56.63 -2.44 15.55
N VAL A 11 -56.54 -2.65 16.87
CA VAL A 11 -55.27 -2.93 17.56
C VAL A 11 -54.68 -4.25 17.05
N ALA A 12 -55.46 -5.30 16.93
CA ALA A 12 -54.98 -6.60 16.47
C ALA A 12 -54.46 -6.52 15.01
N THR A 13 -55.15 -5.80 14.12
CA THR A 13 -54.67 -5.58 12.74
C THR A 13 -53.42 -4.73 12.70
N ALA A 14 -53.30 -3.67 13.54
CA ALA A 14 -52.08 -2.85 13.62
C ALA A 14 -50.91 -3.71 14.09
N LEU A 15 -51.05 -4.50 15.17
CA LEU A 15 -50.01 -5.39 15.68
C LEU A 15 -49.62 -6.47 14.65
N GLY A 16 -50.61 -7.00 13.91
CA GLY A 16 -50.36 -7.94 12.81
C GLY A 16 -49.56 -7.36 11.66
N LEU A 17 -49.88 -6.14 11.25
CA LEU A 17 -49.14 -5.39 10.22
C LEU A 17 -47.72 -5.06 10.67
N GLU A 18 -47.58 -4.63 11.93
CA GLU A 18 -46.27 -4.31 12.53
C GLU A 18 -45.37 -5.53 12.58
N ARG A 19 -45.88 -6.66 13.09
CA ARG A 19 -45.13 -7.94 13.09
C ARG A 19 -44.79 -8.39 11.67
N TYR A 20 -45.70 -8.26 10.73
CA TYR A 20 -45.46 -8.58 9.32
C TYR A 20 -44.34 -7.69 8.73
N SER A 21 -44.40 -6.36 9.00
CA SER A 21 -43.40 -5.39 8.57
C SER A 21 -42.02 -5.71 9.13
N THR A 22 -41.93 -6.03 10.42
CA THR A 22 -40.66 -6.37 11.10
C THR A 22 -40.05 -7.64 10.48
N VAL A 23 -40.79 -8.72 10.36
CA VAL A 23 -40.30 -10.02 9.84
C VAL A 23 -39.78 -9.88 8.40
N HIS A 24 -40.41 -9.03 7.59
CA HIS A 24 -40.05 -8.84 6.18
C HIS A 24 -39.24 -7.58 5.91
N SER A 25 -38.72 -6.93 6.96
CA SER A 25 -38.01 -5.64 6.83
C SER A 25 -36.74 -5.74 6.00
N LEU A 26 -36.01 -6.84 6.11
CA LEU A 26 -34.72 -7.08 5.43
C LEU A 26 -34.85 -8.02 4.22
N ASP A 27 -36.07 -8.52 3.90
CA ASP A 27 -36.27 -9.34 2.71
C ASP A 27 -35.91 -8.54 1.46
N ASP A 28 -35.13 -9.12 0.54
CA ASP A 28 -34.72 -8.53 -0.73
C ASP A 28 -33.94 -7.20 -0.57
N VAL A 29 -33.46 -6.88 0.62
CA VAL A 29 -32.58 -5.74 0.86
C VAL A 29 -31.12 -6.21 0.78
N GLN A 30 -30.32 -5.49 0.02
CA GLN A 30 -28.89 -5.73 -0.14
C GLN A 30 -28.12 -4.48 0.32
N GLY A 31 -27.10 -4.69 1.10
CA GLY A 31 -26.15 -3.66 1.48
C GLY A 31 -24.78 -3.93 0.89
N ARG A 32 -24.07 -2.89 0.54
CA ARG A 32 -22.66 -2.97 0.14
C ARG A 32 -21.90 -1.76 0.63
N LEU A 33 -20.67 -2.00 1.05
CA LEU A 33 -19.70 -0.97 1.37
C LEU A 33 -18.79 -0.82 0.15
N GLU A 34 -18.59 0.39 -0.31
CA GLU A 34 -17.67 0.72 -1.40
C GLU A 34 -16.66 1.76 -0.92
N VAL A 35 -15.44 1.66 -1.39
CA VAL A 35 -14.34 2.58 -1.10
C VAL A 35 -13.87 3.14 -2.44
N GLU A 36 -13.85 4.47 -2.60
CA GLU A 36 -13.41 5.09 -3.86
C GLU A 36 -11.96 4.74 -4.20
N ASP A 37 -11.07 4.92 -3.24
CA ASP A 37 -9.67 4.51 -3.35
C ASP A 37 -9.21 3.90 -2.03
N HIS A 38 -8.61 2.72 -2.11
CA HIS A 38 -8.07 2.04 -0.95
C HIS A 38 -6.70 2.58 -0.51
N LEU A 39 -5.99 3.31 -1.37
CA LEU A 39 -4.70 3.94 -1.08
C LEU A 39 -4.91 5.45 -0.90
N VAL A 40 -4.74 5.93 0.33
CA VAL A 40 -5.04 7.31 0.72
C VAL A 40 -3.85 7.92 1.45
N GLU A 41 -3.50 9.15 1.11
CA GLU A 41 -2.40 9.86 1.79
C GLU A 41 -2.77 10.23 3.24
N ALA A 42 -1.75 10.23 4.11
CA ALA A 42 -1.94 10.55 5.53
C ALA A 42 -2.51 11.97 5.73
N GLY A 43 -3.69 12.07 6.34
CA GLY A 43 -4.40 13.32 6.58
C GLY A 43 -5.35 13.74 5.45
N GLU A 44 -5.38 13.04 4.33
CA GLU A 44 -6.39 13.26 3.28
C GLU A 44 -7.71 12.51 3.59
N PRO A 45 -8.83 13.03 3.11
CA PRO A 45 -10.12 12.37 3.32
C PRO A 45 -10.28 11.16 2.40
N ALA A 46 -10.53 9.99 2.98
CA ALA A 46 -10.97 8.78 2.28
C ALA A 46 -12.49 8.76 2.21
N VAL A 47 -13.06 8.67 1.03
CA VAL A 47 -14.52 8.60 0.85
C VAL A 47 -14.95 7.14 0.81
N ILE A 48 -15.94 6.83 1.64
CA ILE A 48 -16.59 5.53 1.68
C ILE A 48 -18.08 5.69 1.41
N HIS A 49 -18.67 4.72 0.71
CA HIS A 49 -20.07 4.68 0.34
C HIS A 49 -20.76 3.51 1.02
N LEU A 50 -21.84 3.81 1.72
CA LEU A 50 -22.75 2.82 2.28
C LEU A 50 -23.99 2.75 1.38
N VAL A 51 -24.04 1.73 0.56
CA VAL A 51 -25.11 1.58 -0.43
C VAL A 51 -26.11 0.56 0.06
N VAL A 52 -27.39 0.92 0.05
CA VAL A 52 -28.51 0.03 0.42
C VAL A 52 -29.50 0.00 -0.72
N ARG A 53 -29.84 -1.20 -1.21
CA ARG A 53 -30.76 -1.45 -2.32
C ARG A 53 -31.93 -2.31 -1.91
N ASN A 54 -33.12 -1.90 -2.27
CA ASN A 54 -34.33 -2.71 -2.17
C ASN A 54 -34.63 -3.38 -3.53
N SER A 55 -34.31 -4.65 -3.66
CA SER A 55 -34.55 -5.43 -4.88
C SER A 55 -35.98 -6.03 -4.95
N GLY A 56 -36.71 -5.94 -3.84
CA GLY A 56 -38.03 -6.53 -3.69
C GLY A 56 -39.19 -5.63 -4.18
N PRO A 57 -40.37 -6.19 -4.25
CA PRO A 57 -41.58 -5.47 -4.70
C PRO A 57 -42.24 -4.63 -3.58
N ARG A 58 -41.74 -4.71 -2.35
CA ARG A 58 -42.35 -4.04 -1.18
C ARG A 58 -41.61 -2.77 -0.81
N TRP A 59 -42.36 -1.80 -0.31
CA TRP A 59 -41.77 -0.60 0.29
C TRP A 59 -41.08 -0.96 1.59
N LYS A 60 -39.91 -0.39 1.81
CA LYS A 60 -39.16 -0.46 3.07
C LYS A 60 -39.22 0.90 3.72
N MET A 61 -40.05 1.02 4.75
CA MET A 61 -40.35 2.31 5.40
C MET A 61 -39.27 2.76 6.36
N PHE A 62 -38.51 1.80 6.91
CA PHE A 62 -37.37 2.09 7.77
C PHE A 62 -36.21 1.16 7.41
N LEU A 63 -35.14 1.74 6.93
CA LEU A 63 -33.86 1.09 6.72
C LEU A 63 -32.75 1.97 7.27
N ALA A 64 -31.71 1.36 7.85
CA ALA A 64 -30.51 2.09 8.17
C ALA A 64 -29.26 1.30 7.74
N ALA A 65 -28.25 2.02 7.32
CA ALA A 65 -26.90 1.53 7.14
C ALA A 65 -26.07 1.95 8.36
N LYS A 66 -25.41 0.99 8.98
CA LYS A 66 -24.57 1.22 10.17
C LYS A 66 -23.17 0.68 9.90
N LEU A 67 -22.16 1.49 10.18
CA LEU A 67 -20.77 1.11 10.14
C LEU A 67 -20.09 1.49 11.46
N HIS A 68 -19.40 0.54 12.05
CA HIS A 68 -18.57 0.81 13.22
C HIS A 68 -17.14 1.11 12.76
N LEU A 69 -16.54 2.17 13.34
CA LEU A 69 -15.22 2.68 13.03
C LEU A 69 -14.38 2.74 14.30
N ASN A 70 -13.19 2.18 14.27
CA ASN A 70 -12.24 2.29 15.37
C ASN A 70 -11.83 3.75 15.59
N LYS A 71 -11.25 4.03 16.75
CA LYS A 71 -10.80 5.38 17.15
C LYS A 71 -9.79 6.04 16.21
N GLU A 72 -9.12 5.24 15.38
CA GLU A 72 -8.12 5.71 14.42
C GLU A 72 -8.74 6.39 13.19
N PHE A 73 -9.99 6.06 12.91
CA PHE A 73 -10.76 6.72 11.85
C PHE A 73 -11.34 8.02 12.38
N LEU A 74 -10.84 9.13 11.87
CA LEU A 74 -11.34 10.46 12.21
C LEU A 74 -12.41 10.90 11.20
N PRO A 75 -13.68 10.96 11.60
CA PRO A 75 -14.73 11.41 10.70
C PRO A 75 -14.56 12.89 10.34
N CYS A 76 -14.72 13.23 9.05
CA CYS A 76 -14.62 14.62 8.58
C CYS A 76 -15.93 15.39 8.75
N ALA A 77 -17.07 14.71 8.91
CA ALA A 77 -18.39 15.33 9.12
C ALA A 77 -18.99 14.88 10.46
N GLU A 78 -19.59 15.80 11.18
CA GLU A 78 -20.22 15.50 12.48
C GLU A 78 -21.64 14.90 12.34
N HIS A 79 -22.26 15.02 11.16
CA HIS A 79 -23.62 14.53 10.93
C HIS A 79 -23.66 13.02 10.79
N HIS A 80 -24.63 12.39 11.45
CA HIS A 80 -24.87 10.94 11.44
C HIS A 80 -23.82 10.09 12.17
N ILE A 81 -22.97 10.72 12.99
CA ILE A 81 -21.91 10.06 13.74
C ILE A 81 -22.26 10.10 15.23
N THR A 82 -22.22 8.95 15.85
CA THR A 82 -22.39 8.82 17.30
C THR A 82 -21.11 8.23 17.87
N GLN A 83 -20.53 8.92 18.83
CA GLN A 83 -19.40 8.38 19.59
C GLN A 83 -19.89 7.17 20.38
N ASP A 84 -19.14 6.08 20.35
CA ASP A 84 -19.47 4.92 21.15
C ASP A 84 -19.34 5.23 22.64
N GLN A 85 -20.27 4.72 23.45
CA GLN A 85 -20.27 4.91 24.91
C GLN A 85 -19.00 4.37 25.58
N THR A 86 -18.32 3.43 24.94
CA THR A 86 -17.07 2.85 25.43
C THR A 86 -15.83 3.70 25.10
N GLY A 87 -15.96 4.73 24.25
CA GLY A 87 -14.84 5.55 23.81
C GLY A 87 -13.85 4.85 22.85
N TRP A 88 -14.17 3.65 22.39
CA TRP A 88 -13.29 2.84 21.53
C TRP A 88 -13.45 3.14 20.03
N GLY A 89 -14.45 3.94 19.66
CA GLY A 89 -14.67 4.25 18.26
C GLY A 89 -15.89 5.14 18.02
N HIS A 90 -16.27 5.19 16.76
CA HIS A 90 -17.40 5.96 16.25
C HIS A 90 -18.35 5.02 15.51
N THR A 91 -19.64 5.30 15.58
CA THR A 91 -20.64 4.63 14.78
C THR A 91 -21.23 5.62 13.80
N VAL A 92 -21.13 5.31 12.51
CA VAL A 92 -21.81 6.03 11.43
C VAL A 92 -23.12 5.32 11.16
N ARG A 93 -24.25 6.06 11.23
CA ARG A 93 -25.59 5.53 10.96
C ARG A 93 -26.36 6.46 10.06
N PHE A 94 -26.78 5.94 8.91
CA PHE A 94 -27.68 6.61 7.97
C PHE A 94 -29.02 5.90 7.97
N THR A 95 -30.11 6.68 8.03
CA THR A 95 -31.47 6.16 8.02
C THR A 95 -32.20 6.64 6.79
N THR A 96 -32.96 5.74 6.16
CA THR A 96 -33.69 6.00 4.92
C THR A 96 -34.93 5.13 4.79
N TRP A 97 -35.71 5.38 3.74
CA TRP A 97 -36.78 4.53 3.26
C TRP A 97 -36.61 4.29 1.77
N LEU A 98 -36.98 3.11 1.28
CA LEU A 98 -36.78 2.74 -0.13
C LEU A 98 -38.05 2.16 -0.75
N ARG A 99 -38.34 2.63 -1.95
CA ARG A 99 -39.33 2.04 -2.84
C ARG A 99 -38.83 0.75 -3.46
N PRO A 100 -39.72 -0.08 -4.03
CA PRO A 100 -39.32 -1.20 -4.88
C PRO A 100 -38.32 -0.79 -5.95
N GLY A 101 -37.19 -1.50 -6.05
CA GLY A 101 -36.15 -1.27 -7.03
C GLY A 101 -35.26 -0.04 -6.77
N GLN A 102 -35.47 0.69 -5.69
CA GLN A 102 -34.71 1.89 -5.35
C GLN A 102 -33.41 1.53 -4.59
N GLU A 103 -32.40 2.37 -4.81
CA GLU A 103 -31.11 2.33 -4.12
C GLU A 103 -30.86 3.67 -3.45
N ALA A 104 -30.25 3.65 -2.26
CA ALA A 104 -29.73 4.83 -1.58
C ALA A 104 -28.23 4.65 -1.37
N ASP A 105 -27.49 5.69 -1.70
CA ASP A 105 -26.04 5.79 -1.50
C ASP A 105 -25.76 6.90 -0.49
N PHE A 106 -25.04 6.55 0.57
CA PHE A 106 -24.61 7.45 1.63
C PHE A 106 -23.10 7.51 1.65
N SER A 107 -22.55 8.66 1.32
CA SER A 107 -21.12 8.89 1.39
C SER A 107 -20.71 9.54 2.70
N THR A 108 -19.59 9.11 3.23
CA THR A 108 -18.92 9.76 4.36
C THR A 108 -17.42 9.77 4.14
N ALA A 109 -16.76 10.83 4.61
CA ALA A 109 -15.33 10.99 4.50
C ALA A 109 -14.66 10.71 5.85
N LEU A 110 -13.62 9.90 5.82
CA LEU A 110 -12.80 9.52 6.96
C LEU A 110 -11.37 10.02 6.75
N ARG A 111 -10.70 10.40 7.81
CA ARG A 111 -9.31 10.81 7.78
C ARG A 111 -8.46 9.87 8.62
N LEU A 112 -7.30 9.51 8.11
CA LEU A 112 -6.30 8.67 8.76
C LEU A 112 -4.98 9.42 8.79
N GLU A 113 -4.37 9.57 9.95
CA GLU A 113 -3.19 10.43 10.11
C GLU A 113 -1.87 9.67 10.09
N ARG A 114 -1.90 8.39 10.43
CA ARG A 114 -0.70 7.55 10.55
C ARG A 114 -0.63 6.55 9.41
N ARG A 115 0.60 6.21 9.01
CA ARG A 115 0.85 5.10 8.11
C ARG A 115 0.26 3.80 8.69
N GLY A 116 -0.30 3.00 7.83
CA GLY A 116 -0.81 1.70 8.27
C GLY A 116 -1.84 1.12 7.32
N ARG A 117 -2.29 -0.05 7.71
CA ARG A 117 -3.38 -0.79 7.11
C ARG A 117 -4.57 -0.76 8.03
N TYR A 118 -5.66 -0.22 7.57
CA TYR A 118 -6.88 -0.04 8.33
C TYR A 118 -8.00 -0.89 7.71
N VAL A 119 -8.51 -1.83 8.48
CA VAL A 119 -9.60 -2.70 8.02
C VAL A 119 -10.91 -2.11 8.48
N LEU A 120 -11.84 -1.93 7.54
CA LEU A 120 -13.20 -1.50 7.83
C LEU A 120 -14.02 -2.69 8.29
N GLU A 121 -14.77 -2.51 9.37
CA GLU A 121 -15.71 -3.53 9.82
C GLU A 121 -16.82 -3.76 8.78
N PRO A 122 -17.41 -4.96 8.75
CA PRO A 122 -18.53 -5.23 7.87
C PRO A 122 -19.72 -4.33 8.18
N MET A 123 -20.32 -3.75 7.13
CA MET A 123 -21.50 -2.91 7.26
C MET A 123 -22.69 -3.72 7.79
N GLN A 124 -23.47 -3.12 8.66
CA GLN A 124 -24.74 -3.66 9.12
C GLN A 124 -25.90 -2.93 8.42
N VAL A 125 -26.80 -3.71 7.86
CA VAL A 125 -28.09 -3.20 7.36
C VAL A 125 -29.14 -3.47 8.43
N ILE A 126 -29.88 -2.45 8.81
CA ILE A 126 -30.90 -2.50 9.83
C ILE A 126 -32.23 -2.23 9.13
N GLY A 127 -33.19 -3.10 9.35
CA GLY A 127 -34.56 -2.91 8.91
C GLY A 127 -35.48 -2.85 10.13
N GLY A 128 -36.48 -2.01 10.08
CA GLY A 128 -37.43 -1.85 11.17
C GLY A 128 -38.88 -2.04 10.75
N ASP A 129 -39.74 -2.07 11.75
CA ASP A 129 -41.17 -2.04 11.57
C ASP A 129 -41.64 -0.66 11.08
N PHE A 130 -42.94 -0.56 10.82
CA PHE A 130 -43.57 0.66 10.31
C PHE A 130 -43.47 1.86 11.30
N LEU A 131 -43.40 1.56 12.59
CA LEU A 131 -43.31 2.57 13.66
C LEU A 131 -41.90 2.80 14.17
N GLY A 132 -40.93 1.99 13.73
CA GLY A 132 -39.53 2.07 14.18
C GLY A 132 -39.32 1.61 15.63
N LEU A 133 -40.20 0.77 16.17
CA LEU A 133 -40.14 0.26 17.54
C LEU A 133 -39.28 -0.99 17.66
N VAL A 134 -39.22 -1.80 16.61
CA VAL A 134 -38.46 -3.04 16.56
C VAL A 134 -37.52 -3.01 15.37
N GLU A 135 -36.25 -3.24 15.63
CA GLU A 135 -35.22 -3.29 14.60
C GLU A 135 -34.68 -4.71 14.45
N GLN A 136 -34.43 -5.12 13.22
CA GLN A 136 -33.64 -6.30 12.87
C GLN A 136 -32.39 -5.88 12.14
N SER A 137 -31.27 -6.54 12.42
CA SER A 137 -30.01 -6.22 11.77
C SER A 137 -29.44 -7.45 11.06
N ARG A 138 -28.78 -7.21 9.93
CA ARG A 138 -28.00 -8.19 9.20
C ARG A 138 -26.65 -7.58 8.86
N THR A 139 -25.57 -8.32 9.15
CA THR A 139 -24.22 -7.95 8.78
C THR A 139 -23.96 -8.42 7.35
N GLU A 140 -23.58 -7.51 6.48
CA GLU A 140 -23.19 -7.82 5.12
C GLU A 140 -21.76 -8.35 5.07
N ARG A 141 -21.53 -9.34 4.20
CA ARG A 141 -20.18 -9.90 4.03
C ARG A 141 -19.39 -9.00 3.10
N GLY A 142 -18.19 -8.64 3.49
CA GLY A 142 -17.28 -7.84 2.70
C GLY A 142 -15.98 -7.62 3.48
N PHE A 143 -14.89 -7.52 2.75
CA PHE A 143 -13.61 -7.13 3.29
C PHE A 143 -13.17 -5.86 2.56
N HIS A 144 -12.99 -4.79 3.31
CA HIS A 144 -12.54 -3.51 2.80
C HIS A 144 -11.38 -3.01 3.66
N GLU A 145 -10.36 -2.53 3.02
CA GLU A 145 -9.21 -1.95 3.68
C GLU A 145 -8.91 -0.56 3.13
N LEU A 146 -8.36 0.29 3.97
CA LEU A 146 -7.71 1.54 3.60
C LEU A 146 -6.23 1.42 3.95
N ILE A 147 -5.39 1.84 3.02
CA ILE A 147 -3.94 1.78 3.15
C ILE A 147 -3.41 3.20 3.13
N VAL A 148 -2.67 3.55 4.17
CA VAL A 148 -2.01 4.85 4.27
C VAL A 148 -0.50 4.63 4.14
N PRO A 149 0.13 5.11 3.06
CA PRO A 149 1.57 5.01 2.88
C PRO A 149 2.31 5.95 3.84
N PRO A 150 3.62 5.74 4.09
CA PRO A 150 4.42 6.67 4.88
C PRO A 150 4.51 8.03 4.18
N ARG A 151 4.68 9.09 4.95
CA ARG A 151 4.97 10.42 4.38
C ARG A 151 6.36 10.43 3.77
N GLU A 152 6.59 11.29 2.80
CA GLU A 152 7.93 11.52 2.28
C GLU A 152 8.80 12.23 3.32
N CYS A 153 10.06 11.90 3.31
CA CYS A 153 11.04 12.45 4.23
C CYS A 153 11.89 13.47 3.46
N ALA A 154 11.92 14.70 3.93
CA ALA A 154 12.71 15.79 3.35
C ALA A 154 14.02 15.95 4.13
N LEU A 155 14.98 15.05 3.91
CA LEU A 155 16.30 15.09 4.52
C LEU A 155 17.33 15.51 3.48
N PRO A 156 18.05 16.64 3.67
CA PRO A 156 19.06 17.12 2.72
C PRO A 156 20.18 16.08 2.44
N GLU A 157 20.65 15.37 3.47
CA GLU A 157 21.66 14.34 3.30
C GLU A 157 21.18 13.17 2.46
N LEU A 158 19.92 12.76 2.64
CA LEU A 158 19.31 11.71 1.81
C LEU A 158 19.31 12.13 0.33
N GLU A 159 19.00 13.39 0.04
CA GLU A 159 19.02 13.92 -1.32
C GLU A 159 20.45 13.97 -1.89
N GLU A 160 21.44 14.33 -1.10
CA GLU A 160 22.84 14.35 -1.52
C GLU A 160 23.37 12.93 -1.78
N MET A 161 23.13 12.00 -0.86
CA MET A 161 23.53 10.59 -1.00
C MET A 161 22.86 9.92 -2.20
N LEU A 162 21.56 10.16 -2.40
CA LEU A 162 20.83 9.67 -3.56
C LEU A 162 21.35 10.31 -4.85
N GLY A 163 21.66 11.59 -4.84
CA GLY A 163 22.25 12.30 -5.97
C GLY A 163 23.58 11.68 -6.41
N GLY A 164 24.45 11.39 -5.46
CA GLY A 164 25.72 10.69 -5.67
C GLY A 164 25.51 9.28 -6.24
N PHE A 165 24.69 8.48 -5.56
CA PHE A 165 24.36 7.12 -5.99
C PHE A 165 23.74 7.06 -7.41
N LEU A 166 22.80 7.93 -7.70
CA LEU A 166 22.16 8.00 -9.01
C LEU A 166 23.11 8.51 -10.08
N GLY A 167 24.08 9.34 -9.71
CA GLY A 167 25.21 9.75 -10.55
C GLY A 167 26.08 8.55 -10.94
N GLU A 168 26.49 7.75 -9.96
CA GLU A 168 27.28 6.52 -10.20
C GLU A 168 26.49 5.51 -11.03
N LEU A 169 25.21 5.33 -10.77
CA LEU A 169 24.32 4.46 -11.54
C LEU A 169 24.24 4.89 -13.01
N SER A 170 24.22 6.20 -13.26
CA SER A 170 24.25 6.76 -14.61
C SER A 170 25.59 6.54 -15.32
N VAL A 171 26.71 6.66 -14.60
CA VAL A 171 28.06 6.43 -15.15
C VAL A 171 28.29 4.95 -15.45
N ASN A 172 27.88 4.06 -14.56
CA ASN A 172 28.02 2.62 -14.77
C ASN A 172 27.24 2.08 -15.97
N ARG A 173 26.23 2.80 -16.44
CA ARG A 173 25.52 2.54 -17.70
C ARG A 173 26.47 2.47 -18.89
N TYR A 174 27.57 3.22 -18.91
CA TYR A 174 28.55 3.28 -19.99
C TYR A 174 29.69 2.26 -19.86
N VAL A 175 29.77 1.52 -18.76
CA VAL A 175 30.90 0.61 -18.49
C VAL A 175 30.64 -0.81 -19.00
N TYR A 176 29.39 -1.22 -19.11
CA TYR A 176 29.03 -2.58 -19.54
C TYR A 176 28.61 -2.59 -21.02
N GLU A 177 29.45 -3.21 -21.85
CA GLU A 177 29.16 -3.46 -23.28
C GLU A 177 28.10 -4.58 -23.37
N ASP A 178 26.98 -4.34 -24.04
CA ASP A 178 26.01 -5.39 -24.35
C ASP A 178 26.55 -6.24 -25.53
N PRO A 179 26.91 -7.52 -25.33
CA PRO A 179 27.45 -8.36 -26.39
C PRO A 179 26.44 -8.69 -27.50
N ILE A 180 25.17 -8.32 -27.34
CA ILE A 180 24.10 -8.60 -28.31
C ILE A 180 23.86 -7.41 -29.23
N LEU A 181 23.94 -6.17 -28.70
CA LEU A 181 23.68 -4.95 -29.46
C LEU A 181 24.96 -4.38 -30.00
N THR A 182 25.02 -4.24 -31.33
CA THR A 182 26.16 -3.66 -32.02
C THR A 182 25.82 -2.21 -32.42
N ALA A 183 26.46 -1.23 -31.77
CA ALA A 183 26.31 0.20 -32.09
C ALA A 183 26.96 0.55 -33.44
N GLY A 184 27.93 -0.24 -33.91
CA GLY A 184 28.65 0.01 -35.13
C GLY A 184 29.91 -0.82 -35.28
N TYR A 185 30.77 -0.43 -36.18
CA TYR A 185 32.05 -1.08 -36.44
C TYR A 185 33.16 -0.01 -36.46
N ARG A 186 34.34 -0.36 -35.91
CA ARG A 186 35.55 0.48 -35.98
C ARG A 186 36.73 -0.32 -36.49
N PRO A 187 37.77 0.31 -36.98
CA PRO A 187 39.01 -0.37 -37.39
C PRO A 187 39.62 -1.14 -36.19
N TYR A 188 40.17 -2.30 -36.49
CA TYR A 188 40.91 -3.14 -35.53
C TYR A 188 42.19 -2.44 -35.06
N THR A 189 42.47 -2.54 -33.77
CA THR A 189 43.76 -2.15 -33.17
C THR A 189 44.40 -3.35 -32.48
N SER A 190 45.73 -3.36 -32.35
CA SER A 190 46.48 -4.52 -31.82
C SER A 190 46.13 -4.92 -30.38
N GLY A 191 45.36 -4.09 -29.65
CA GLY A 191 44.87 -4.39 -28.31
C GLY A 191 43.50 -5.05 -28.29
N ASP A 192 42.82 -5.18 -29.41
CA ASP A 192 41.47 -5.72 -29.47
C ASP A 192 41.45 -7.26 -29.43
N PRO A 193 40.56 -7.89 -28.65
CA PRO A 193 40.46 -9.33 -28.64
C PRO A 193 39.92 -9.85 -29.98
N MET A 194 40.50 -10.94 -30.50
CA MET A 194 40.10 -11.50 -31.79
C MET A 194 38.63 -11.94 -31.86
N ARG A 195 38.01 -12.24 -30.73
CA ARG A 195 36.57 -12.60 -30.65
C ARG A 195 35.63 -11.46 -31.03
N SER A 196 36.08 -10.21 -30.94
CA SER A 196 35.28 -9.03 -31.31
C SER A 196 35.40 -8.65 -32.77
N ILE A 197 36.20 -9.35 -33.56
CA ILE A 197 36.35 -9.07 -35.01
C ILE A 197 35.03 -9.39 -35.75
N ALA A 198 34.53 -8.42 -36.47
CA ALA A 198 33.36 -8.53 -37.34
C ALA A 198 33.75 -9.02 -38.73
N TRP A 199 34.03 -10.34 -38.86
CA TRP A 199 34.52 -10.93 -40.12
C TRP A 199 33.68 -10.58 -41.33
N LYS A 200 32.34 -10.57 -41.19
CA LYS A 200 31.44 -10.22 -42.30
C LYS A 200 31.57 -8.78 -42.78
N GLN A 201 31.87 -7.84 -41.86
CA GLN A 201 32.11 -6.43 -42.22
C GLN A 201 33.54 -6.18 -42.68
N SER A 202 34.52 -6.93 -42.16
CA SER A 202 35.91 -6.85 -42.57
C SER A 202 36.09 -7.22 -44.05
N VAL A 203 35.26 -8.15 -44.55
CA VAL A 203 35.28 -8.55 -45.98
C VAL A 203 34.69 -7.45 -46.91
N ARG A 204 33.82 -6.60 -46.38
CA ARG A 204 33.18 -5.49 -47.14
C ARG A 204 33.97 -4.17 -47.09
N GLY A 205 34.86 -4.04 -46.11
CA GLY A 205 35.66 -2.87 -45.86
C GLY A 205 37.14 -3.07 -46.24
N GLN A 206 37.92 -1.99 -46.25
CA GLN A 206 39.38 -2.06 -46.48
C GLN A 206 40.12 -2.29 -45.14
N GLY A 207 40.01 -3.49 -44.55
CA GLY A 207 40.74 -3.83 -43.34
C GLY A 207 39.88 -4.56 -42.28
N LEU A 208 40.56 -5.05 -41.23
CA LEU A 208 39.89 -5.72 -40.10
C LEU A 208 39.03 -4.72 -39.33
N MET A 209 37.76 -5.07 -39.13
CA MET A 209 36.78 -4.29 -38.39
C MET A 209 36.38 -5.01 -37.10
N VAL A 210 36.25 -4.26 -36.02
CA VAL A 210 35.80 -4.75 -34.70
C VAL A 210 34.40 -4.23 -34.45
N LYS A 211 33.56 -5.08 -33.84
CA LYS A 211 32.24 -4.64 -33.37
C LYS A 211 32.42 -3.63 -32.25
N LYS A 212 31.74 -2.49 -32.39
CA LYS A 212 31.54 -1.55 -31.30
C LYS A 212 30.21 -1.88 -30.69
N TRP A 213 30.26 -2.39 -29.46
CA TRP A 213 29.06 -2.78 -28.72
C TRP A 213 28.30 -1.52 -28.29
N ASP A 214 26.97 -1.60 -28.27
CA ASP A 214 26.15 -0.56 -27.66
C ASP A 214 26.05 -0.77 -26.16
N TYR A 215 25.96 0.34 -25.43
CA TYR A 215 25.81 0.34 -23.98
C TYR A 215 24.32 0.54 -23.68
N THR A 216 23.53 -0.51 -23.79
CA THR A 216 22.08 -0.44 -23.53
C THR A 216 21.69 -1.29 -22.33
N THR A 217 22.35 -1.07 -21.22
CA THR A 217 21.79 -1.58 -19.96
C THR A 217 20.96 -0.46 -19.36
N GLU A 218 19.66 -0.60 -19.36
CA GLU A 218 18.80 0.28 -18.57
C GLU A 218 19.26 0.24 -17.11
N PRO A 219 19.42 1.39 -16.44
CA PRO A 219 19.82 1.42 -15.07
C PRO A 219 18.78 0.65 -14.22
N ARG A 220 19.26 -0.31 -13.44
CA ARG A 220 18.42 -1.14 -12.58
C ARG A 220 18.86 -1.02 -11.13
N ALA A 221 17.90 -0.98 -10.23
CA ALA A 221 18.15 -0.95 -8.81
C ALA A 221 17.31 -2.02 -8.07
N VAL A 222 17.78 -2.41 -6.89
CA VAL A 222 17.01 -3.17 -5.92
C VAL A 222 16.91 -2.32 -4.67
N VAL A 223 15.70 -2.10 -4.17
CA VAL A 223 15.43 -1.39 -2.92
C VAL A 223 14.98 -2.41 -1.90
N LEU A 224 15.76 -2.56 -0.84
CA LEU A 224 15.47 -3.48 0.27
C LEU A 224 15.16 -2.68 1.52
N VAL A 225 14.05 -2.98 2.18
CA VAL A 225 13.64 -2.33 3.44
C VAL A 225 13.61 -3.36 4.55
N HIS A 226 14.43 -3.14 5.58
CA HIS A 226 14.46 -3.95 6.79
C HIS A 226 14.32 -3.05 8.01
N ALA A 227 13.08 -2.74 8.37
CA ALA A 227 12.73 -1.86 9.47
C ALA A 227 12.16 -2.69 10.63
N ASP A 228 13.04 -3.11 11.56
CA ASP A 228 12.65 -3.85 12.74
C ASP A 228 12.35 -2.91 13.91
N THR A 229 11.16 -3.03 14.46
CA THR A 229 10.76 -2.29 15.68
C THR A 229 11.17 -3.10 16.89
N LYS A 230 12.39 -2.90 17.36
CA LYS A 230 12.92 -3.57 18.57
C LYS A 230 12.20 -3.10 19.85
N ASP A 231 11.76 -1.85 19.86
CA ASP A 231 11.01 -1.24 20.95
C ASP A 231 9.66 -0.75 20.42
N TYR A 232 8.58 -1.40 20.86
CA TYR A 232 7.21 -1.05 20.45
C TYR A 232 6.74 0.28 21.03
N ASP A 233 7.36 0.76 22.09
CA ASP A 233 7.05 2.07 22.65
C ASP A 233 7.69 3.21 21.84
N HIS A 234 8.73 2.90 21.05
CA HIS A 234 9.47 3.83 20.19
C HIS A 234 9.56 3.33 18.74
N PRO A 235 8.46 3.35 17.98
CA PRO A 235 8.43 2.90 16.58
C PRO A 235 9.07 3.89 15.59
N GLU A 236 9.43 5.09 16.02
CA GLU A 236 9.89 6.19 15.18
C GLU A 236 11.04 5.83 14.23
N PRO A 237 12.09 5.05 14.64
CA PRO A 237 13.16 4.69 13.73
C PRO A 237 12.69 3.83 12.56
N ALA A 238 11.78 2.88 12.81
CA ALA A 238 11.22 2.03 11.75
C ALA A 238 10.31 2.85 10.81
N GLU A 239 9.48 3.74 11.36
CA GLU A 239 8.63 4.63 10.58
C GLU A 239 9.46 5.57 9.68
N LEU A 240 10.58 6.05 10.18
CA LEU A 240 11.51 6.87 9.39
C LEU A 240 12.13 6.06 8.25
N CYS A 241 12.50 4.79 8.47
CA CYS A 241 12.95 3.89 7.39
C CYS A 241 11.90 3.77 6.28
N TYR A 242 10.62 3.59 6.62
CA TYR A 242 9.56 3.53 5.61
C TYR A 242 9.40 4.85 4.85
N SER A 243 9.55 5.99 5.54
CA SER A 243 9.51 7.32 4.92
C SER A 243 10.69 7.56 3.97
N MET A 244 11.90 7.16 4.39
CA MET A 244 13.09 7.19 3.52
C MET A 244 12.93 6.29 2.30
N ALA A 245 12.42 5.08 2.50
CA ALA A 245 12.19 4.14 1.41
C ALA A 245 11.20 4.69 0.36
N ARG A 246 10.12 5.35 0.79
CA ARG A 246 9.20 6.06 -0.11
C ARG A 246 9.93 7.13 -0.92
N THR A 247 10.72 7.97 -0.26
CA THR A 247 11.48 9.05 -0.91
C THR A 247 12.45 8.49 -1.94
N VAL A 248 13.18 7.41 -1.58
CA VAL A 248 14.07 6.69 -2.52
C VAL A 248 13.33 6.22 -3.76
N CYS A 249 12.22 5.49 -3.57
CA CYS A 249 11.44 4.96 -4.68
C CYS A 249 10.89 6.08 -5.57
N ARG A 250 10.43 7.19 -4.99
CA ARG A 250 9.99 8.35 -5.76
C ARG A 250 11.11 8.94 -6.61
N ARG A 251 12.32 9.08 -6.06
CA ARG A 251 13.49 9.58 -6.83
C ARG A 251 13.88 8.65 -7.96
N LEU A 252 13.74 7.33 -7.78
CA LEU A 252 13.97 6.36 -8.86
C LEU A 252 12.90 6.51 -9.95
N GLU A 253 11.63 6.68 -9.60
CA GLU A 253 10.54 6.95 -10.56
C GLU A 253 10.75 8.24 -11.36
N GLU A 254 11.11 9.34 -10.70
CA GLU A 254 11.38 10.63 -11.33
C GLU A 254 12.52 10.56 -12.36
N ARG A 255 13.45 9.63 -12.19
CA ARG A 255 14.58 9.39 -13.10
C ARG A 255 14.34 8.24 -14.06
N ALA A 256 13.15 7.66 -14.09
CA ALA A 256 12.79 6.50 -14.90
C ALA A 256 13.78 5.33 -14.74
N VAL A 257 14.27 5.12 -13.51
CA VAL A 257 15.12 3.98 -13.16
C VAL A 257 14.22 2.80 -12.84
N SER A 258 14.39 1.68 -13.53
CA SER A 258 13.67 0.45 -13.23
C SER A 258 14.19 -0.17 -11.93
N TYR A 259 13.30 -0.52 -11.00
CA TYR A 259 13.72 -1.10 -9.73
C TYR A 259 12.79 -2.22 -9.26
N ARG A 260 13.35 -3.15 -8.48
CA ARG A 260 12.63 -4.14 -7.68
C ARG A 260 12.60 -3.64 -6.25
N PHE A 261 11.46 -3.76 -5.61
CA PHE A 261 11.29 -3.37 -4.22
C PHE A 261 10.96 -4.59 -3.36
N ALA A 262 11.56 -4.71 -2.20
CA ALA A 262 11.19 -5.72 -1.21
C ALA A 262 11.24 -5.13 0.21
N ALA A 263 10.22 -5.44 1.00
CA ALA A 263 10.12 -5.07 2.41
C ALA A 263 10.08 -6.34 3.27
N ASN A 264 11.03 -6.45 4.19
CA ASN A 264 11.07 -7.51 5.19
C ASN A 264 10.09 -7.19 6.32
N ALA A 265 8.81 -7.34 6.05
CA ALA A 265 7.75 -7.05 6.99
C ALA A 265 6.72 -8.18 7.01
N ALA A 266 6.17 -8.46 8.18
CA ALA A 266 5.07 -9.38 8.32
C ALA A 266 3.77 -8.71 7.84
N PHE A 267 2.87 -9.52 7.26
CA PHE A 267 1.48 -9.11 7.10
C PHE A 267 0.79 -9.08 8.49
N ASP A 268 -0.19 -8.21 8.63
CA ASP A 268 -1.03 -8.18 9.82
C ASP A 268 -1.69 -9.55 10.07
N LEU A 269 -1.50 -10.06 11.29
CA LEU A 269 -1.92 -11.40 11.70
C LEU A 269 -3.44 -11.64 11.59
N LEU A 270 -4.26 -10.61 11.67
CA LEU A 270 -5.73 -10.76 11.67
C LEU A 270 -6.29 -11.24 10.33
N LEU A 271 -5.60 -10.95 9.23
CA LEU A 271 -5.99 -11.45 7.90
C LEU A 271 -5.41 -12.82 7.57
N ASN A 272 -4.33 -13.17 8.22
CA ASN A 272 -3.58 -14.40 7.98
C ASN A 272 -4.34 -15.66 8.42
N ALA A 273 -5.33 -15.53 9.29
CA ALA A 273 -6.22 -16.63 9.63
C ALA A 273 -7.07 -17.13 8.42
N ALA A 274 -7.23 -16.29 7.39
CA ALA A 274 -7.94 -16.64 6.16
C ALA A 274 -6.99 -17.12 5.03
N LEU A 275 -5.69 -16.82 5.12
CA LEU A 275 -4.66 -17.27 4.18
C LEU A 275 -4.05 -18.55 4.76
N SER A 276 -4.51 -19.69 4.26
CA SER A 276 -3.95 -20.99 4.61
C SER A 276 -2.58 -21.15 3.93
N GLY A 277 -1.49 -21.22 4.73
CA GLY A 277 -0.17 -21.56 4.21
C GLY A 277 0.97 -20.69 4.77
N GLU A 278 2.18 -20.96 4.30
CA GLU A 278 3.41 -20.23 4.69
C GLU A 278 3.58 -18.87 3.98
N GLU A 279 2.61 -18.45 3.17
CA GLU A 279 2.71 -17.22 2.35
C GLU A 279 2.82 -15.94 3.19
N TRP A 280 2.24 -15.92 4.39
CA TRP A 280 2.36 -14.78 5.31
C TRP A 280 3.77 -14.61 5.93
N ARG A 281 4.62 -15.62 5.78
CA ARG A 281 6.01 -15.62 6.26
C ARG A 281 7.02 -15.15 5.23
N LYS A 282 6.55 -14.64 4.10
CA LYS A 282 7.44 -14.12 3.05
C LYS A 282 7.46 -12.60 3.10
N PRO A 283 8.62 -11.98 2.89
CA PRO A 283 8.71 -10.54 2.64
C PRO A 283 7.82 -10.11 1.48
N LEU A 284 7.35 -8.88 1.56
CA LEU A 284 6.54 -8.26 0.52
C LEU A 284 7.45 -7.76 -0.60
N GLU A 285 7.15 -8.08 -1.85
CA GLU A 285 7.98 -7.67 -2.98
C GLU A 285 7.17 -7.21 -4.19
N THR A 286 7.80 -6.38 -5.03
CA THR A 286 7.33 -6.05 -6.37
C THR A 286 8.28 -6.64 -7.41
N PRO A 287 7.81 -7.00 -8.61
CA PRO A 287 8.69 -7.33 -9.72
C PRO A 287 9.50 -6.10 -10.16
N GLN A 288 10.51 -6.31 -11.00
CA GLN A 288 11.27 -5.23 -11.63
C GLN A 288 10.33 -4.37 -12.50
N GLY A 289 10.37 -3.05 -12.32
CA GLY A 289 9.53 -2.12 -13.07
C GLY A 289 9.74 -0.66 -12.69
N TYR A 290 9.00 0.22 -13.31
CA TYR A 290 8.84 1.64 -12.97
C TYR A 290 7.51 2.15 -13.54
N GLY A 291 7.10 3.34 -13.14
CA GLY A 291 5.86 3.99 -13.57
C GLY A 291 4.77 3.97 -12.50
N PRO A 292 3.66 4.69 -12.73
CA PRO A 292 2.64 4.97 -11.70
C PRO A 292 2.06 3.71 -11.07
N GLU A 293 1.79 2.67 -11.86
CA GLU A 293 1.25 1.40 -11.38
C GLU A 293 2.25 0.63 -10.51
N HIS A 294 3.55 0.69 -10.87
CA HIS A 294 4.60 0.07 -10.09
C HIS A 294 4.76 0.81 -8.75
N TYR A 295 4.84 2.13 -8.80
CA TYR A 295 4.97 2.97 -7.61
C TYR A 295 3.76 2.81 -6.67
N ARG A 296 2.53 2.72 -7.21
CA ARG A 296 1.33 2.45 -6.43
C ARG A 296 1.46 1.15 -5.62
N LYS A 297 1.95 0.06 -6.25
CA LYS A 297 2.20 -1.21 -5.54
C LYS A 297 3.23 -1.07 -4.44
N VAL A 298 4.29 -0.29 -4.66
CA VAL A 298 5.29 0.00 -3.63
C VAL A 298 4.65 0.74 -2.45
N LEU A 299 3.83 1.76 -2.70
CA LEU A 299 3.11 2.50 -1.66
C LEU A 299 2.16 1.59 -0.86
N GLU A 300 1.47 0.67 -1.52
CA GLU A 300 0.63 -0.33 -0.87
C GLU A 300 1.44 -1.26 0.04
N ILE A 301 2.60 -1.72 -0.40
CA ILE A 301 3.51 -2.53 0.42
C ILE A 301 3.99 -1.74 1.62
N LEU A 302 4.46 -0.50 1.41
CA LEU A 302 4.93 0.37 2.48
C LEU A 302 3.85 0.68 3.51
N GLY A 303 2.60 0.84 3.08
CA GLY A 303 1.46 1.06 3.98
C GLY A 303 1.07 -0.20 4.76
N ARG A 304 1.15 -1.38 4.13
CA ARG A 304 0.83 -2.67 4.79
C ARG A 304 1.96 -3.20 5.67
N ALA A 305 3.19 -2.76 5.47
CA ALA A 305 4.34 -3.23 6.23
C ALA A 305 4.17 -2.95 7.72
N THR A 306 4.34 -3.97 8.54
CA THR A 306 4.34 -3.84 10.01
C THR A 306 5.78 -3.62 10.50
N GLY A 307 5.94 -3.19 11.75
CA GLY A 307 7.26 -3.09 12.39
C GLY A 307 7.88 -4.44 12.78
N GLN A 308 7.26 -5.56 12.40
CA GLN A 308 7.78 -6.91 12.66
C GLN A 308 8.44 -7.46 11.40
N THR A 309 9.67 -7.92 11.53
CA THR A 309 10.42 -8.53 10.44
C THR A 309 10.19 -10.04 10.37
N VAL A 310 10.21 -10.59 9.17
CA VAL A 310 10.01 -12.03 8.90
C VAL A 310 11.34 -12.77 8.93
N LEU A 311 12.39 -12.17 8.37
CA LEU A 311 13.73 -12.73 8.26
C LEU A 311 14.74 -11.87 9.02
N SER A 312 15.87 -12.46 9.41
CA SER A 312 17.01 -11.63 9.85
C SER A 312 17.54 -10.80 8.67
N CYS A 313 18.13 -9.64 8.96
CA CYS A 313 18.67 -8.73 7.95
C CYS A 313 19.62 -9.45 6.97
N ALA A 314 20.55 -10.24 7.49
CA ALA A 314 21.51 -10.96 6.68
C ALA A 314 20.85 -11.98 5.73
N ARG A 315 19.85 -12.72 6.21
CA ARG A 315 19.11 -13.69 5.40
C ARG A 315 18.26 -13.00 4.35
N PHE A 316 17.58 -11.91 4.73
CA PHE A 316 16.79 -11.11 3.81
C PHE A 316 17.63 -10.54 2.68
N CYS A 317 18.77 -9.91 3.00
CA CYS A 317 19.67 -9.40 1.98
C CYS A 317 20.21 -10.51 1.06
N ALA A 318 20.56 -11.68 1.60
CA ALA A 318 21.08 -12.80 0.80
C ALA A 318 20.02 -13.42 -0.12
N GLU A 319 18.74 -13.41 0.28
CA GLU A 319 17.63 -13.99 -0.49
C GLU A 319 17.14 -13.03 -1.58
N TYR A 320 17.15 -11.72 -1.33
CA TYR A 320 16.57 -10.72 -2.23
C TYR A 320 17.60 -9.94 -3.05
N TYR A 321 18.88 -10.04 -2.76
CA TYR A 321 19.96 -9.45 -3.53
C TYR A 321 20.91 -10.49 -4.09
N HIS A 322 21.01 -10.55 -5.40
CA HIS A 322 21.92 -11.45 -6.10
C HIS A 322 23.03 -10.67 -6.80
N PRO A 323 24.25 -10.67 -6.29
CA PRO A 323 25.37 -9.92 -6.89
C PRO A 323 25.61 -10.22 -8.37
N GLN A 324 25.27 -11.44 -8.82
CA GLN A 324 25.43 -11.87 -10.21
C GLN A 324 24.51 -11.12 -11.20
N GLU A 325 23.41 -10.51 -10.72
CA GLU A 325 22.51 -9.73 -11.56
C GLU A 325 23.09 -8.35 -11.95
N GLN A 326 24.21 -7.95 -11.32
CA GLN A 326 24.89 -6.67 -11.56
C GLN A 326 23.96 -5.45 -11.40
N VAL A 327 23.09 -5.52 -10.40
CA VAL A 327 22.08 -4.50 -10.10
C VAL A 327 22.53 -3.70 -8.88
N SER A 328 22.41 -2.40 -8.95
CA SER A 328 22.69 -1.50 -7.82
C SER A 328 21.73 -1.73 -6.67
N CYS A 329 22.23 -1.68 -5.45
CA CYS A 329 21.44 -2.00 -4.26
C CYS A 329 21.30 -0.78 -3.34
N ILE A 330 20.07 -0.53 -2.89
CA ILE A 330 19.75 0.43 -1.83
C ILE A 330 19.11 -0.35 -0.69
N VAL A 331 19.69 -0.26 0.49
CA VAL A 331 19.16 -0.91 1.70
C VAL A 331 18.76 0.17 2.69
N VAL A 332 17.50 0.19 3.09
CA VAL A 332 16.96 1.05 4.14
C VAL A 332 16.71 0.20 5.37
N THR A 333 17.38 0.50 6.49
CA THR A 333 17.37 -0.41 7.64
C THR A 333 17.56 0.29 8.98
N THR A 334 17.03 -0.32 10.04
CA THR A 334 17.31 0.04 11.44
C THR A 334 18.56 -0.66 11.98
N GLU A 335 19.19 -1.57 11.21
CA GLU A 335 20.43 -2.24 11.61
C GLU A 335 21.66 -1.39 11.26
N PRO A 336 22.78 -1.58 11.97
CA PRO A 336 24.02 -0.87 11.69
C PRO A 336 24.53 -1.11 10.25
N GLU A 337 25.06 -0.08 9.62
CA GLU A 337 25.58 -0.12 8.25
C GLU A 337 26.60 -1.24 8.03
N GLU A 338 27.49 -1.46 9.00
CA GLU A 338 28.52 -2.50 8.91
C GLU A 338 27.94 -3.91 8.77
N ALA A 339 26.84 -4.19 9.48
CA ALA A 339 26.16 -5.49 9.41
C ALA A 339 25.56 -5.72 8.01
N VAL A 340 24.97 -4.66 7.42
CA VAL A 340 24.41 -4.72 6.07
C VAL A 340 25.51 -4.90 5.02
N ARG A 341 26.58 -4.14 5.09
CA ARG A 341 27.72 -4.25 4.16
C ARG A 341 28.36 -5.65 4.20
N ALA A 342 28.41 -6.27 5.38
CA ALA A 342 28.89 -7.64 5.51
C ALA A 342 27.93 -8.67 4.86
N ALA A 343 26.62 -8.41 4.87
CA ALA A 343 25.60 -9.30 4.33
C ALA A 343 25.46 -9.18 2.79
N VAL A 344 25.44 -7.97 2.26
CA VAL A 344 25.16 -7.71 0.83
C VAL A 344 26.34 -8.05 -0.08
N ARG A 345 27.57 -7.75 0.29
CA ARG A 345 28.82 -8.03 -0.47
C ARG A 345 28.68 -7.75 -1.98
N PRO A 346 28.49 -6.50 -2.39
CA PRO A 346 28.34 -6.16 -3.81
C PRO A 346 29.62 -6.49 -4.60
N LEU A 347 29.49 -6.76 -5.89
CA LEU A 347 30.65 -6.91 -6.78
C LEU A 347 31.38 -5.57 -6.91
N PRO A 348 32.70 -5.57 -7.17
CA PRO A 348 33.47 -4.35 -7.41
C PRO A 348 32.84 -3.53 -8.54
N GLY A 349 32.61 -2.22 -8.30
CA GLY A 349 32.01 -1.32 -9.26
C GLY A 349 30.47 -1.28 -9.26
N ILE A 350 29.80 -2.08 -8.41
CA ILE A 350 28.34 -1.98 -8.25
C ILE A 350 28.06 -1.14 -7.00
N PRO A 351 27.32 -0.01 -7.14
CA PRO A 351 27.04 0.86 -6.01
C PRO A 351 26.09 0.18 -5.00
N LEU A 352 26.42 0.33 -3.73
CA LEU A 352 25.59 -0.03 -2.58
C LEU A 352 25.37 1.22 -1.74
N LEU A 353 24.12 1.61 -1.56
CA LEU A 353 23.69 2.67 -0.65
C LEU A 353 23.00 2.05 0.56
N VAL A 354 23.46 2.34 1.76
CA VAL A 354 22.82 1.93 3.01
C VAL A 354 22.30 3.19 3.70
N LEU A 355 21.03 3.18 4.07
CA LEU A 355 20.34 4.29 4.72
C LEU A 355 19.83 3.83 6.09
N THR A 356 20.23 4.56 7.14
CA THR A 356 19.82 4.28 8.52
C THR A 356 19.13 5.51 9.15
N PRO A 357 18.26 5.31 10.16
CA PRO A 357 17.59 6.42 10.85
C PRO A 357 18.55 7.37 11.57
N GLU A 358 19.73 6.90 11.95
CA GLU A 358 20.75 7.70 12.64
C GLU A 358 21.24 8.87 11.77
N MET A 359 21.32 8.68 10.46
CA MET A 359 21.64 9.72 9.48
C MET A 359 20.66 10.89 9.54
N ALA A 360 19.40 10.63 9.89
CA ALA A 360 18.37 11.65 10.03
C ALA A 360 18.46 12.40 11.38
N ALA A 361 18.96 11.75 12.42
CA ALA A 361 19.06 12.33 13.75
C ALA A 361 20.27 13.30 13.89
N GLU A 362 21.36 13.05 13.18
CA GLU A 362 22.54 13.92 13.17
C GLU A 362 22.24 15.30 12.56
N THR A 363 21.33 15.37 11.59
CA THR A 363 20.92 16.61 10.92
C THR A 363 20.07 17.51 11.80
N ALA A 364 19.17 16.92 12.60
CA ALA A 364 18.32 17.70 13.51
C ALA A 364 19.18 18.44 14.56
N GLN A 365 20.30 17.83 14.98
CA GLN A 365 21.22 18.45 15.96
C GLN A 365 22.13 19.51 15.34
N THR A 366 22.51 19.38 14.06
CA THR A 366 23.36 20.38 13.37
C THR A 366 22.56 21.60 12.91
N GLY A 367 21.29 21.47 12.61
CA GLY A 367 20.38 22.56 12.23
C GLY A 367 20.01 23.50 13.39
N GLU A 368 19.93 23.00 14.63
CA GLU A 368 19.67 23.82 15.82
C GLU A 368 20.92 24.54 16.35
N ALA A 369 22.10 24.12 15.96
CA ALA A 369 23.37 24.78 16.38
C ALA A 369 23.78 25.94 15.44
N GLY A 370 23.06 26.17 14.35
CA GLY A 370 23.33 27.20 13.34
C GLY A 370 22.26 28.29 13.19
N ALA A 371 21.22 28.34 14.07
CA ALA A 371 20.16 29.34 14.03
C ALA A 371 20.31 30.41 15.13
#